data_6fde6f10a68d9676385ee670e2f90b9f
#
_entry.id   6fde6f10a68d9676385ee670e2f90b9f
#
_cell.length_a   1.000
_cell.length_b   1.000
_cell.length_c   1.000
_cell.angle_alpha   90.00
_cell.angle_beta   90.00
_cell.angle_gamma   90.00
#
_symmetry.space_group_name_H-M   'P 1'
#
loop_
_entity.id
_entity.type
_entity.pdbx_description
1 polymer ?
#
loop_
_entity_poly.entity_id
_entity_poly.type
_entity_poly.pdbx_seq_one_letter_code
_entity_poly.pdbx_strand_id
1 'polypeptide(L)'
;MSQPSDPLSDLSSSLSQQYAASREAERERSITELEQVIQGVPEQTEFTNSRRFKLLGPLFLLIALGLLGFALRDGSTGLAGCAAAMALLFVLLTWQHRNAGQHAFMRLTRRQLFADTLSTPVDLVDIADISVSEQGWLTVQTLTLRADAPLPVHRAARQLFGNQALALKKPRPQIRIQSAGLMRDGRKLDCDQIGEILSAYCQAAHAQQHLDALRQDGRRG
;
A
#
# COMPACT_ATOMS: atom_id res chain seq x y z
N MET A 1 -48.84 41.31 35.91
CA MET A 1 -49.62 40.11 35.54
C MET A 1 -48.69 39.14 34.81
N SER A 2 -48.16 38.17 35.54
CA SER A 2 -47.29 37.13 34.94
C SER A 2 -48.16 36.07 34.35
N GLN A 3 -48.09 35.86 33.04
CA GLN A 3 -48.78 34.75 32.39
C GLN A 3 -48.21 33.45 32.94
N PRO A 4 -49.06 32.48 33.34
CA PRO A 4 -48.60 31.15 33.70
C PRO A 4 -47.97 30.47 32.48
N SER A 5 -46.73 30.04 32.62
CA SER A 5 -46.08 29.24 31.58
C SER A 5 -46.85 27.92 31.39
N ASP A 6 -47.13 27.60 30.15
CA ASP A 6 -47.88 26.39 29.76
C ASP A 6 -46.96 25.17 30.07
N PRO A 7 -47.33 24.25 30.99
CA PRO A 7 -46.48 23.12 31.38
C PRO A 7 -46.13 22.19 30.19
N LEU A 8 -46.93 22.20 29.11
CA LEU A 8 -46.62 21.46 27.87
C LEU A 8 -45.48 22.08 27.07
N SER A 9 -45.38 23.44 27.10
CA SER A 9 -44.28 24.14 26.41
C SER A 9 -42.94 23.92 27.15
N ASP A 10 -42.95 23.86 28.46
CA ASP A 10 -41.75 23.58 29.28
C ASP A 10 -41.27 22.13 29.10
N LEU A 11 -42.20 21.16 29.02
CA LEU A 11 -41.89 19.75 28.73
C LEU A 11 -41.32 19.58 27.32
N SER A 12 -41.89 20.21 26.31
CA SER A 12 -41.38 20.15 24.92
C SER A 12 -40.00 20.78 24.79
N SER A 13 -39.73 21.87 25.48
CA SER A 13 -38.44 22.53 25.48
C SER A 13 -37.37 21.69 26.20
N SER A 14 -37.71 21.06 27.36
CA SER A 14 -36.79 20.20 28.08
C SER A 14 -36.46 18.91 27.29
N LEU A 15 -37.42 18.29 26.62
CA LEU A 15 -37.20 17.14 25.74
C LEU A 15 -36.31 17.52 24.55
N SER A 16 -36.59 18.65 23.90
CA SER A 16 -35.78 19.11 22.76
C SER A 16 -34.32 19.40 23.16
N GLN A 17 -34.11 19.98 24.34
CA GLN A 17 -32.77 20.16 24.91
C GLN A 17 -32.07 18.85 25.24
N GLN A 18 -32.77 17.87 25.81
CA GLN A 18 -32.19 16.55 26.08
C GLN A 18 -31.82 15.82 24.78
N TYR A 19 -32.67 15.86 23.76
CA TYR A 19 -32.37 15.31 22.44
C TYR A 19 -31.17 15.99 21.79
N ALA A 20 -31.06 17.31 21.88
CA ALA A 20 -29.91 18.05 21.36
C ALA A 20 -28.61 17.66 22.10
N ALA A 21 -28.65 17.59 23.41
CA ALA A 21 -27.49 17.20 24.22
C ALA A 21 -27.07 15.75 23.98
N SER A 22 -28.02 14.82 23.83
CA SER A 22 -27.67 13.42 23.52
C SER A 22 -27.05 13.27 22.13
N ARG A 23 -27.58 13.97 21.13
CA ARG A 23 -27.00 13.97 19.76
C ARG A 23 -25.60 14.58 19.72
N GLU A 24 -25.35 15.62 20.50
CA GLU A 24 -24.03 16.22 20.59
C GLU A 24 -23.02 15.29 21.28
N ALA A 25 -23.42 14.62 22.36
CA ALA A 25 -22.61 13.62 23.03
C ALA A 25 -22.29 12.40 22.15
N GLU A 26 -23.26 11.91 21.34
CA GLU A 26 -23.04 10.84 20.36
C GLU A 26 -22.07 11.28 19.25
N ARG A 27 -22.21 12.49 18.78
CA ARG A 27 -21.32 13.07 17.78
C ARG A 27 -19.88 13.19 18.30
N GLU A 28 -19.69 13.68 19.51
CA GLU A 28 -18.38 13.78 20.15
C GLU A 28 -17.72 12.42 20.33
N ARG A 29 -18.48 11.39 20.74
CA ARG A 29 -17.99 10.01 20.81
C ARG A 29 -17.54 9.51 19.45
N SER A 30 -18.36 9.67 18.42
CA SER A 30 -18.02 9.26 17.05
C SER A 30 -16.77 9.96 16.54
N ILE A 31 -16.60 11.25 16.80
CA ILE A 31 -15.40 11.99 16.46
C ILE A 31 -14.17 11.39 17.16
N THR A 32 -14.28 11.11 18.47
CA THR A 32 -13.18 10.54 19.25
C THR A 32 -12.78 9.16 18.75
N GLU A 33 -13.75 8.30 18.44
CA GLU A 33 -13.50 6.96 17.87
C GLU A 33 -12.81 7.04 16.52
N LEU A 34 -13.27 7.92 15.63
CA LEU A 34 -12.66 8.11 14.31
C LEU A 34 -11.23 8.63 14.43
N GLU A 35 -10.98 9.59 15.34
CA GLU A 35 -9.64 10.10 15.61
C GLU A 35 -8.70 9.01 16.15
N GLN A 36 -9.17 8.11 17.01
CA GLN A 36 -8.38 6.98 17.47
C GLN A 36 -7.98 6.05 16.34
N VAL A 37 -8.90 5.71 15.44
CA VAL A 37 -8.60 4.90 14.25
C VAL A 37 -7.54 5.57 13.37
N ILE A 38 -7.66 6.88 13.14
CA ILE A 38 -6.71 7.65 12.34
C ILE A 38 -5.33 7.70 13.02
N GLN A 39 -5.28 7.89 14.33
CA GLN A 39 -4.03 7.96 15.09
C GLN A 39 -3.35 6.59 15.24
N GLY A 40 -4.11 5.50 15.18
CA GLY A 40 -3.59 4.13 15.19
C GLY A 40 -2.66 3.80 14.04
N VAL A 41 -2.66 4.64 12.98
CA VAL A 41 -1.83 4.45 11.80
C VAL A 41 -0.82 5.59 11.66
N PRO A 42 0.47 5.32 11.39
CA PRO A 42 1.48 6.35 11.12
C PRO A 42 1.04 7.29 10.00
N GLU A 43 1.52 8.54 10.01
CA GLU A 43 1.22 9.49 8.93
C GLU A 43 1.70 8.99 7.57
N GLN A 44 2.86 8.31 7.57
CA GLN A 44 3.46 7.75 6.38
C GLN A 44 4.19 6.45 6.71
N THR A 45 4.07 5.47 5.83
CA THR A 45 4.88 4.24 5.84
C THR A 45 5.50 4.04 4.48
N GLU A 46 6.80 3.81 4.46
CA GLU A 46 7.57 3.55 3.25
C GLU A 46 7.96 2.08 3.16
N PHE A 47 7.83 1.53 1.95
CA PHE A 47 8.20 0.17 1.65
C PHE A 47 9.32 0.16 0.62
N THR A 48 10.39 -0.55 0.96
CA THR A 48 11.56 -0.70 0.09
C THR A 48 11.61 -2.10 -0.52
N ASN A 49 12.43 -2.24 -1.54
CA ASN A 49 12.67 -3.52 -2.20
C ASN A 49 13.45 -4.47 -1.30
N SER A 50 13.15 -5.76 -1.41
CA SER A 50 13.94 -6.81 -0.76
C SER A 50 15.41 -6.79 -1.21
N ARG A 51 16.33 -6.96 -0.26
CA ARG A 51 17.78 -7.04 -0.51
C ARG A 51 18.22 -8.40 -1.09
N ARG A 52 17.29 -9.33 -1.36
CA ARG A 52 17.61 -10.69 -1.80
C ARG A 52 18.51 -10.72 -3.03
N PHE A 53 18.17 -9.97 -4.07
CA PHE A 53 18.96 -9.94 -5.30
C PHE A 53 20.32 -9.26 -5.12
N LYS A 54 20.46 -8.33 -4.16
CA LYS A 54 21.75 -7.74 -3.80
C LYS A 54 22.70 -8.77 -3.19
N LEU A 55 22.17 -9.75 -2.45
CA LEU A 55 22.96 -10.79 -1.81
C LEU A 55 23.16 -12.01 -2.72
N LEU A 56 22.09 -12.48 -3.37
CA LEU A 56 22.12 -13.67 -4.23
C LEU A 56 22.77 -13.41 -5.58
N GLY A 57 22.72 -12.19 -6.11
CA GLY A 57 23.30 -11.84 -7.39
C GLY A 57 24.80 -12.16 -7.47
N PRO A 58 25.64 -11.65 -6.54
CA PRO A 58 27.06 -11.99 -6.50
C PRO A 58 27.33 -13.48 -6.31
N LEU A 59 26.53 -14.18 -5.48
CA LEU A 59 26.68 -15.62 -5.28
C LEU A 59 26.46 -16.40 -6.58
N PHE A 60 25.38 -16.13 -7.30
CA PHE A 60 25.09 -16.77 -8.59
C PHE A 60 26.11 -16.39 -9.67
N LEU A 61 26.62 -15.15 -9.63
CA LEU A 61 27.72 -14.74 -10.49
C LEU A 61 28.97 -15.59 -10.27
N LEU A 62 29.37 -15.83 -9.02
CA LEU A 62 30.51 -16.68 -8.70
C LEU A 62 30.31 -18.10 -9.19
N ILE A 63 29.10 -18.68 -9.04
CA ILE A 63 28.76 -19.99 -9.57
C ILE A 63 28.89 -20.01 -11.10
N ALA A 64 28.34 -19.00 -11.79
CA ALA A 64 28.42 -18.91 -13.25
C ALA A 64 29.87 -18.77 -13.75
N LEU A 65 30.71 -18.01 -13.06
CA LEU A 65 32.14 -17.89 -13.37
C LEU A 65 32.89 -19.20 -13.13
N GLY A 66 32.58 -19.94 -12.06
CA GLY A 66 33.12 -21.28 -11.80
C GLY A 66 32.77 -22.28 -12.90
N LEU A 67 31.49 -22.28 -13.35
CA LEU A 67 31.05 -23.10 -14.49
C LEU A 67 31.75 -22.70 -15.80
N LEU A 68 31.96 -21.41 -16.02
CA LEU A 68 32.69 -20.92 -17.19
C LEU A 68 34.14 -21.42 -17.19
N GLY A 69 34.83 -21.30 -16.05
CA GLY A 69 36.21 -21.82 -15.91
C GLY A 69 36.30 -23.32 -16.13
N PHE A 70 35.34 -24.09 -15.63
CA PHE A 70 35.25 -25.53 -15.88
C PHE A 70 35.01 -25.85 -17.36
N ALA A 71 34.05 -25.17 -17.99
CA ALA A 71 33.73 -25.37 -19.40
C ALA A 71 34.90 -25.06 -20.36
N LEU A 72 35.67 -24.01 -20.03
CA LEU A 72 36.88 -23.64 -20.80
C LEU A 72 37.99 -24.70 -20.66
N ARG A 73 38.15 -25.26 -19.47
CA ARG A 73 39.12 -26.32 -19.19
C ARG A 73 38.78 -27.63 -19.90
N ASP A 74 37.47 -27.95 -19.96
CA ASP A 74 36.93 -29.16 -20.62
C ASP A 74 36.83 -29.01 -22.14
N GLY A 75 37.05 -27.81 -22.69
CA GLY A 75 36.92 -27.53 -24.13
C GLY A 75 35.48 -27.50 -24.66
N SER A 76 34.48 -27.48 -23.78
CA SER A 76 33.07 -27.47 -24.14
C SER A 76 32.58 -26.07 -24.52
N THR A 77 32.58 -25.74 -25.82
CA THR A 77 32.18 -24.41 -26.32
C THR A 77 30.71 -24.07 -26.04
N GLY A 78 29.81 -25.06 -26.08
CA GLY A 78 28.39 -24.87 -25.79
C GLY A 78 28.17 -24.50 -24.31
N LEU A 79 28.80 -25.25 -23.40
CA LEU A 79 28.69 -24.97 -21.96
C LEU A 79 29.34 -23.62 -21.62
N ALA A 80 30.47 -23.29 -22.23
CA ALA A 80 31.16 -22.00 -22.04
C ALA A 80 30.28 -20.84 -22.49
N GLY A 81 29.60 -20.96 -23.64
CA GLY A 81 28.64 -19.94 -24.11
C GLY A 81 27.46 -19.72 -23.14
N CYS A 82 26.85 -20.81 -22.68
CA CYS A 82 25.77 -20.71 -21.68
C CYS A 82 26.22 -20.08 -20.38
N ALA A 83 27.38 -20.50 -19.85
CA ALA A 83 27.93 -19.98 -18.58
C ALA A 83 28.29 -18.48 -18.71
N ALA A 84 28.85 -18.06 -19.85
CA ALA A 84 29.14 -16.64 -20.12
C ALA A 84 27.85 -15.80 -20.18
N ALA A 85 26.79 -16.29 -20.84
CA ALA A 85 25.49 -15.61 -20.90
C ALA A 85 24.86 -15.48 -19.50
N MET A 86 24.93 -16.55 -18.69
CA MET A 86 24.48 -16.50 -17.30
C MET A 86 25.29 -15.52 -16.45
N ALA A 87 26.61 -15.50 -16.57
CA ALA A 87 27.45 -14.55 -15.86
C ALA A 87 27.08 -13.10 -16.21
N LEU A 88 26.87 -12.79 -17.49
CA LEU A 88 26.43 -11.47 -17.94
C LEU A 88 25.06 -11.10 -17.36
N LEU A 89 24.12 -12.03 -17.34
CA LEU A 89 22.79 -11.81 -16.72
C LEU A 89 22.92 -11.48 -15.24
N PHE A 90 23.74 -12.21 -14.48
CA PHE A 90 23.91 -11.95 -13.05
C PHE A 90 24.69 -10.66 -12.75
N VAL A 91 25.62 -10.25 -13.62
CA VAL A 91 26.23 -8.92 -13.55
C VAL A 91 25.16 -7.85 -13.72
N LEU A 92 24.31 -7.96 -14.73
CA LEU A 92 23.22 -7.02 -15.00
C LEU A 92 22.24 -6.95 -13.83
N LEU A 93 21.79 -8.10 -13.31
CA LEU A 93 20.91 -8.16 -12.14
C LEU A 93 21.54 -7.52 -10.89
N THR A 94 22.79 -7.83 -10.60
CA THR A 94 23.51 -7.26 -9.47
C THR A 94 23.62 -5.74 -9.59
N TRP A 95 23.94 -5.26 -10.79
CA TRP A 95 24.05 -3.81 -11.06
C TRP A 95 22.69 -3.11 -10.94
N GLN A 96 21.61 -3.70 -11.49
CA GLN A 96 20.27 -3.12 -11.38
C GLN A 96 19.76 -3.07 -9.94
N HIS A 97 20.09 -4.08 -9.13
CA HIS A 97 19.62 -4.17 -7.74
C HIS A 97 20.63 -3.65 -6.70
N ARG A 98 21.71 -2.97 -7.12
CA ARG A 98 22.74 -2.43 -6.20
C ARG A 98 22.16 -1.51 -5.11
N ASN A 99 21.11 -0.75 -5.43
CA ASN A 99 20.43 0.18 -4.53
C ASN A 99 19.17 -0.43 -3.88
N ALA A 100 18.95 -1.76 -3.98
CA ALA A 100 17.82 -2.41 -3.36
C ALA A 100 17.83 -2.22 -1.83
N GLY A 101 16.68 -1.87 -1.27
CA GLY A 101 16.52 -1.55 0.14
C GLY A 101 16.85 -0.12 0.55
N GLN A 102 17.25 0.76 -0.41
CA GLN A 102 17.50 2.17 -0.14
C GLN A 102 16.42 3.09 -0.72
N HIS A 103 15.76 2.65 -1.79
CA HIS A 103 14.73 3.42 -2.46
C HIS A 103 13.35 2.92 -2.08
N ALA A 104 12.48 3.82 -1.64
CA ALA A 104 11.09 3.49 -1.34
C ALA A 104 10.34 3.29 -2.66
N PHE A 105 9.93 2.05 -2.94
CA PHE A 105 9.11 1.71 -4.11
C PHE A 105 7.65 2.10 -3.92
N MET A 106 7.13 1.89 -2.71
CA MET A 106 5.74 2.15 -2.35
C MET A 106 5.70 2.97 -1.05
N ARG A 107 4.81 3.93 -1.00
CA ARG A 107 4.57 4.78 0.16
C ARG A 107 3.07 4.87 0.42
N LEU A 108 2.67 4.60 1.64
CA LEU A 108 1.32 4.81 2.14
C LEU A 108 1.28 6.07 3.00
N THR A 109 0.28 6.89 2.77
CA THR A 109 -0.15 7.97 3.67
C THR A 109 -1.56 7.65 4.16
N ARG A 110 -2.07 8.36 5.15
CA ARG A 110 -3.44 8.17 5.66
C ARG A 110 -4.54 8.38 4.61
N ARG A 111 -4.22 8.90 3.42
CA ARG A 111 -5.18 9.17 2.34
C ARG A 111 -4.85 8.45 1.04
N GLN A 112 -3.57 8.25 0.75
CA GLN A 112 -3.14 7.87 -0.59
C GLN A 112 -2.04 6.81 -0.58
N LEU A 113 -2.06 5.99 -1.62
CA LEU A 113 -1.01 5.06 -1.97
C LEU A 113 -0.21 5.61 -3.16
N PHE A 114 1.09 5.70 -3.00
CA PHE A 114 2.06 6.06 -4.02
C PHE A 114 2.87 4.83 -4.40
N ALA A 115 3.09 4.60 -5.69
CA ALA A 115 4.04 3.62 -6.18
C ALA A 115 4.80 4.21 -7.37
N ASP A 116 6.11 3.94 -7.45
CA ASP A 116 7.01 4.56 -8.43
C ASP A 116 6.58 4.36 -9.89
N THR A 117 5.89 3.25 -10.17
CA THR A 117 5.46 2.91 -11.53
C THR A 117 4.06 3.44 -11.86
N LEU A 118 3.36 4.08 -10.94
CA LEU A 118 2.09 4.74 -11.19
C LEU A 118 2.30 6.22 -11.52
N SER A 119 1.48 6.76 -12.42
CA SER A 119 1.55 8.17 -12.83
C SER A 119 0.99 9.12 -11.78
N THR A 120 -0.02 8.66 -11.05
CA THR A 120 -0.73 9.42 -10.01
C THR A 120 -0.94 8.52 -8.79
N PRO A 121 -1.02 9.10 -7.59
CA PRO A 121 -1.38 8.35 -6.40
C PRO A 121 -2.80 7.79 -6.51
N VAL A 122 -3.06 6.75 -5.73
CA VAL A 122 -4.39 6.12 -5.61
C VAL A 122 -4.97 6.51 -4.26
N ASP A 123 -6.18 7.04 -4.25
CA ASP A 123 -6.88 7.36 -3.02
C ASP A 123 -7.32 6.06 -2.31
N LEU A 124 -6.99 5.92 -1.04
CA LEU A 124 -7.28 4.69 -0.28
C LEU A 124 -8.78 4.46 -0.06
N VAL A 125 -9.58 5.52 -0.07
CA VAL A 125 -11.06 5.44 0.00
C VAL A 125 -11.69 4.81 -1.24
N ASP A 126 -10.96 4.79 -2.36
CA ASP A 126 -11.41 4.18 -3.60
C ASP A 126 -11.13 2.67 -3.66
N ILE A 127 -10.40 2.13 -2.69
CA ILE A 127 -10.10 0.70 -2.61
C ILE A 127 -11.29 -0.02 -1.99
N ALA A 128 -11.91 -0.92 -2.76
CA ALA A 128 -13.05 -1.71 -2.35
C ALA A 128 -12.65 -3.06 -1.72
N ASP A 129 -11.51 -3.63 -2.16
CA ASP A 129 -11.05 -4.94 -1.68
C ASP A 129 -9.53 -5.06 -1.81
N ILE A 130 -8.91 -5.80 -0.87
CA ILE A 130 -7.48 -6.04 -0.79
C ILE A 130 -7.23 -7.53 -0.74
N SER A 131 -6.43 -8.04 -1.68
CA SER A 131 -5.96 -9.41 -1.68
C SER A 131 -4.43 -9.43 -1.78
N VAL A 132 -3.79 -10.18 -0.89
CA VAL A 132 -2.34 -10.38 -0.88
C VAL A 132 -2.06 -11.87 -1.02
N SER A 133 -1.20 -12.24 -1.96
CA SER A 133 -0.86 -13.65 -2.20
C SER A 133 0.61 -13.81 -2.57
N GLU A 134 1.18 -14.96 -2.25
CA GLU A 134 2.50 -15.36 -2.75
C GLU A 134 2.35 -16.19 -4.02
N GLN A 135 3.06 -15.80 -5.08
CA GLN A 135 3.15 -16.53 -6.33
C GLN A 135 4.62 -16.89 -6.60
N GLY A 136 5.04 -18.04 -6.09
CA GLY A 136 6.44 -18.48 -6.15
C GLY A 136 7.37 -17.53 -5.37
N TRP A 137 8.18 -16.76 -6.08
CA TRP A 137 9.16 -15.84 -5.50
C TRP A 137 8.63 -14.41 -5.33
N LEU A 138 7.41 -14.15 -5.81
CA LEU A 138 6.79 -12.83 -5.83
C LEU A 138 5.63 -12.76 -4.86
N THR A 139 5.53 -11.65 -4.16
CA THR A 139 4.33 -11.24 -3.44
C THR A 139 3.50 -10.38 -4.37
N VAL A 140 2.24 -10.75 -4.56
CA VAL A 140 1.29 -10.04 -5.41
C VAL A 140 0.20 -9.46 -4.51
N GLN A 141 0.04 -8.16 -4.57
CA GLN A 141 -1.03 -7.42 -3.91
C GLN A 141 -1.99 -6.95 -4.99
N THR A 142 -3.26 -7.28 -4.83
CA THR A 142 -4.33 -6.84 -5.73
C THR A 142 -5.28 -5.94 -4.95
N LEU A 143 -5.30 -4.68 -5.32
CA LEU A 143 -6.18 -3.66 -4.77
C LEU A 143 -7.31 -3.44 -5.77
N THR A 144 -8.49 -3.96 -5.49
CA THR A 144 -9.67 -3.75 -6.32
C THR A 144 -10.23 -2.37 -6.03
N LEU A 145 -10.39 -1.55 -7.07
CA LEU A 145 -10.94 -0.22 -6.94
C LEU A 145 -12.46 -0.23 -7.14
N ARG A 146 -13.11 0.80 -6.63
CA ARG A 146 -14.52 1.08 -6.95
C ARG A 146 -14.68 1.33 -8.45
N ALA A 147 -15.85 1.05 -8.98
CA ALA A 147 -16.09 1.11 -10.44
C ALA A 147 -15.94 2.54 -11.02
N ASP A 148 -16.20 3.55 -10.21
CA ASP A 148 -16.13 4.98 -10.53
C ASP A 148 -14.78 5.61 -10.21
N ALA A 149 -13.84 4.86 -9.59
CA ALA A 149 -12.54 5.37 -9.18
C ALA A 149 -11.63 5.69 -10.38
N PRO A 150 -10.86 6.77 -10.31
CA PRO A 150 -9.90 7.11 -11.35
C PRO A 150 -8.77 6.06 -11.38
N LEU A 151 -8.56 5.45 -12.54
CA LEU A 151 -7.48 4.48 -12.71
C LEU A 151 -6.21 5.19 -13.20
N PRO A 152 -5.08 5.15 -12.43
CA PRO A 152 -3.83 5.74 -12.86
C PRO A 152 -3.26 5.04 -14.10
N VAL A 153 -2.38 5.72 -14.82
CA VAL A 153 -1.58 5.11 -15.88
C VAL A 153 -0.34 4.48 -15.26
N HIS A 154 0.00 3.27 -15.63
CA HIS A 154 1.24 2.63 -15.18
C HIS A 154 2.35 2.80 -16.21
N ARG A 155 3.58 2.89 -15.72
CA ARG A 155 4.81 2.90 -16.51
C ARG A 155 5.44 1.51 -16.45
N ALA A 156 6.01 1.05 -17.57
CA ALA A 156 6.74 -0.21 -17.56
C ALA A 156 7.92 -0.15 -16.58
N ALA A 157 8.09 -1.20 -15.77
CA ALA A 157 9.26 -1.32 -14.91
C ALA A 157 10.53 -1.43 -15.78
N ARG A 158 11.53 -0.60 -15.50
CA ARG A 158 12.81 -0.61 -16.21
C ARG A 158 13.78 -1.69 -15.69
N GLN A 159 13.39 -2.42 -14.65
CA GLN A 159 14.23 -3.41 -13.98
C GLN A 159 13.68 -4.80 -14.20
N LEU A 160 14.56 -5.73 -14.55
CA LEU A 160 14.25 -7.17 -14.58
C LEU A 160 13.98 -7.62 -13.13
N PHE A 161 12.85 -8.30 -12.92
CA PHE A 161 12.38 -8.72 -11.59
C PHE A 161 12.24 -7.59 -10.56
N GLY A 162 12.13 -6.35 -11.04
CA GLY A 162 11.86 -5.18 -10.19
C GLY A 162 10.42 -5.18 -9.68
N ASN A 163 10.20 -4.45 -8.59
CA ASN A 163 8.84 -4.17 -8.12
C ASN A 163 8.10 -3.33 -9.15
N GLN A 164 6.83 -3.64 -9.36
CA GLN A 164 5.97 -2.89 -10.27
C GLN A 164 4.53 -2.84 -9.76
N ALA A 165 3.88 -1.71 -9.97
CA ALA A 165 2.46 -1.55 -9.80
C ALA A 165 1.82 -1.37 -11.18
N LEU A 166 0.85 -2.20 -11.49
CA LEU A 166 0.14 -2.25 -12.76
C LEU A 166 -1.31 -1.83 -12.54
N ALA A 167 -1.78 -0.86 -13.30
CA ALA A 167 -3.19 -0.49 -13.32
C ALA A 167 -3.90 -1.30 -14.40
N LEU A 168 -4.90 -2.09 -14.02
CA LEU A 168 -5.64 -3.01 -14.87
C LEU A 168 -7.13 -2.62 -14.88
N LYS A 169 -7.74 -2.55 -16.08
CA LYS A 169 -9.16 -2.21 -16.23
C LYS A 169 -10.08 -3.43 -16.11
N LYS A 170 -9.60 -4.62 -16.45
CA LYS A 170 -10.40 -5.86 -16.49
C LYS A 170 -9.82 -6.91 -15.55
N PRO A 171 -10.66 -7.77 -14.93
CA PRO A 171 -12.12 -7.84 -14.99
C PRO A 171 -12.83 -6.69 -14.26
N ARG A 172 -12.18 -6.07 -13.26
CA ARG A 172 -12.58 -4.87 -12.52
C ARG A 172 -11.42 -3.91 -12.47
N PRO A 173 -11.64 -2.59 -12.29
CA PRO A 173 -10.55 -1.65 -12.05
C PRO A 173 -9.73 -2.11 -10.84
N GLN A 174 -8.43 -2.31 -11.02
CA GLN A 174 -7.56 -2.81 -9.96
C GLN A 174 -6.12 -2.35 -10.15
N ILE A 175 -5.42 -2.20 -9.03
CA ILE A 175 -3.98 -2.00 -8.99
C ILE A 175 -3.34 -3.31 -8.54
N ARG A 176 -2.50 -3.89 -9.39
CA ARG A 176 -1.73 -5.09 -9.07
C ARG A 176 -0.29 -4.72 -8.80
N ILE A 177 0.15 -4.86 -7.56
CA ILE A 177 1.51 -4.59 -7.13
C ILE A 177 2.24 -5.92 -7.02
N GLN A 178 3.34 -6.04 -7.75
CA GLN A 178 4.20 -7.23 -7.74
C GLN A 178 5.55 -6.85 -7.14
N SER A 179 6.03 -7.64 -6.19
CA SER A 179 7.32 -7.40 -5.54
C SER A 179 8.03 -8.72 -5.21
N ALA A 180 9.36 -8.70 -5.23
CA ALA A 180 10.17 -9.82 -4.75
C ALA A 180 10.25 -9.86 -3.21
N GLY A 181 9.28 -9.25 -2.54
CA GLY A 181 9.14 -9.03 -1.11
C GLY A 181 9.27 -7.55 -0.76
N LEU A 182 8.37 -7.08 0.08
CA LEU A 182 8.42 -5.73 0.63
C LEU A 182 9.15 -5.75 1.97
N MET A 183 9.89 -4.67 2.21
CA MET A 183 10.58 -4.44 3.49
C MET A 183 10.07 -3.13 4.09
N ARG A 184 9.85 -3.15 5.39
CA ARG A 184 9.61 -1.97 6.21
C ARG A 184 10.66 -1.95 7.32
N ASP A 185 11.32 -0.82 7.52
CA ASP A 185 12.34 -0.64 8.58
C ASP A 185 13.43 -1.72 8.57
N GLY A 186 13.82 -2.18 7.37
CA GLY A 186 14.84 -3.20 7.19
C GLY A 186 14.37 -4.65 7.42
N ARG A 187 13.09 -4.88 7.78
CA ARG A 187 12.50 -6.22 7.98
C ARG A 187 11.63 -6.59 6.79
N LYS A 188 11.74 -7.85 6.34
CA LYS A 188 10.83 -8.39 5.32
C LYS A 188 9.46 -8.61 5.95
N LEU A 189 8.42 -8.16 5.26
CA LEU A 189 7.03 -8.40 5.63
C LEU A 189 6.53 -9.69 4.97
N ASP A 190 5.67 -10.42 5.67
CA ASP A 190 4.87 -11.51 5.12
C ASP A 190 3.55 -10.98 4.51
N CYS A 191 2.78 -11.88 3.89
CA CYS A 191 1.52 -11.50 3.23
C CYS A 191 0.48 -10.97 4.20
N ASP A 192 0.38 -11.56 5.38
CA ASP A 192 -0.61 -11.17 6.38
C ASP A 192 -0.29 -9.77 6.92
N GLN A 193 0.97 -9.50 7.26
CA GLN A 193 1.45 -8.19 7.69
C GLN A 193 1.21 -7.10 6.65
N ILE A 194 1.43 -7.41 5.37
CA ILE A 194 1.15 -6.47 4.27
C ILE A 194 -0.35 -6.19 4.19
N GLY A 195 -1.18 -7.25 4.26
CA GLY A 195 -2.63 -7.14 4.25
C GLY A 195 -3.17 -6.32 5.43
N GLU A 196 -2.68 -6.58 6.63
CA GLU A 196 -3.03 -5.82 7.84
C GLU A 196 -2.68 -4.33 7.72
N ILE A 197 -1.46 -4.02 7.27
CA ILE A 197 -1.05 -2.62 7.09
C ILE A 197 -1.94 -1.92 6.06
N LEU A 198 -2.15 -2.53 4.89
CA LEU A 198 -3.00 -1.95 3.85
C LEU A 198 -4.44 -1.73 4.35
N SER A 199 -5.01 -2.72 5.03
CA SER A 199 -6.37 -2.63 5.60
C SER A 199 -6.48 -1.54 6.66
N ALA A 200 -5.49 -1.42 7.55
CA ALA A 200 -5.46 -0.37 8.56
C ALA A 200 -5.42 1.04 7.93
N TYR A 201 -4.61 1.21 6.88
CA TYR A 201 -4.55 2.50 6.16
C TYR A 201 -5.85 2.81 5.42
N CYS A 202 -6.52 1.82 4.80
CA CYS A 202 -7.82 2.01 4.18
C CYS A 202 -8.88 2.39 5.22
N GLN A 203 -8.90 1.73 6.39
CA GLN A 203 -9.81 2.08 7.48
C GLN A 203 -9.56 3.51 7.99
N ALA A 204 -8.30 3.91 8.17
CA ALA A 204 -7.95 5.28 8.55
C ALA A 204 -8.38 6.32 7.50
N ALA A 205 -8.27 6.00 6.21
CA ALA A 205 -8.71 6.88 5.13
C ALA A 205 -10.24 7.08 5.14
N HIS A 206 -11.00 5.98 5.31
CA HIS A 206 -12.47 6.06 5.45
C HIS A 206 -12.87 6.82 6.72
N ALA A 207 -12.20 6.59 7.86
CA ALA A 207 -12.43 7.31 9.09
C ALA A 207 -12.16 8.82 8.92
N GLN A 208 -11.09 9.18 8.20
CA GLN A 208 -10.77 10.58 7.88
C GLN A 208 -11.85 11.23 7.01
N GLN A 209 -12.33 10.53 5.99
CA GLN A 209 -13.42 11.03 5.13
C GLN A 209 -14.70 11.26 5.93
N HIS A 210 -15.06 10.33 6.82
CA HIS A 210 -16.24 10.45 7.68
C HIS A 210 -16.09 11.60 8.68
N LEU A 211 -14.92 11.75 9.29
CA LEU A 211 -14.62 12.86 10.20
C LEU A 211 -14.73 14.22 9.51
N ASP A 212 -14.19 14.32 8.28
CA ASP A 212 -14.27 15.54 7.48
C ASP A 212 -15.74 15.90 7.16
N ALA A 213 -16.61 14.91 6.85
CA ALA A 213 -18.04 15.10 6.63
C ALA A 213 -18.76 15.60 7.91
N LEU A 214 -18.53 14.95 9.06
CA LEU A 214 -19.12 15.37 10.35
C LEU A 214 -18.73 16.81 10.72
N ARG A 215 -17.49 17.21 10.45
CA ARG A 215 -17.01 18.58 10.70
C ARG A 215 -17.65 19.63 9.78
N GLN A 216 -17.94 19.26 8.52
CA GLN A 216 -18.62 20.14 7.58
C GLN A 216 -20.08 20.36 7.96
N ASP A 217 -20.79 19.32 8.37
CA ASP A 217 -22.19 19.42 8.80
C ASP A 217 -22.35 20.28 10.04
N GLY A 218 -21.41 20.20 10.99
CA GLY A 218 -21.41 21.03 12.17
C GLY A 218 -21.09 22.51 11.95
N ARG A 219 -20.60 22.89 10.77
CA ARG A 219 -20.39 24.31 10.38
C ARG A 219 -21.58 24.93 9.69
N ARG A 220 -22.54 24.09 9.24
CA ARG A 220 -23.72 24.54 8.48
C ARG A 220 -24.98 24.66 9.34
N GLY A 221 -25.00 24.10 10.53
CA GLY A 221 -26.08 24.20 11.52
C GLY A 221 -25.77 25.23 12.61
#